data_1ac5cd12746a3926dade1bf7bcfa866c
#
_entry.id   1ac5cd12746a3926dade1bf7bcfa866c
#
_cell.length_a   1.000
_cell.length_b   1.000
_cell.length_c   1.000
_cell.angle_alpha   90.00
_cell.angle_beta   90.00
_cell.angle_gamma   90.00
#
_symmetry.space_group_name_H-M   'P 1'
#
loop_
_entity.id
_entity.type
_entity.pdbx_description
1 polymer ?
#
loop_
_entity_poly.entity_id
_entity_poly.type
_entity_poly.pdbx_seq_one_letter_code
_entity_poly.pdbx_strand_id
1 'polypeptide(L)'
;MRRQVKFRLYLITDRKAVRSGSLIEACEAALRAAADVAPLGTVALQLREKDLDAREQYELACRLREITSRFGAPLIINERVDIAIAANADGVHLPFASMGSGAARKLLGDDRLIGVSTHSEPDVVAESREGHADFAVFGPVYEPLSKASYGTVHGPDDLLRVCKAGHRLPIFALGGITPERTAQLYAAPEGRYLTGIATIGSVLGASSPATAVRAMLSAIR
;
A
#
# COMPACT_ATOMS: atom_id res chain seq x y z
N MET A 1 0.96 -22.25 -5.06
CA MET A 1 1.85 -21.31 -5.81
C MET A 1 1.62 -19.93 -5.22
N ARG A 2 2.67 -19.23 -4.78
CA ARG A 2 2.53 -17.91 -4.16
C ARG A 2 1.84 -16.91 -5.08
N ARG A 3 0.95 -16.10 -4.49
CA ARG A 3 0.27 -15.02 -5.18
C ARG A 3 1.28 -13.93 -5.55
N GLN A 4 1.24 -13.44 -6.79
CA GLN A 4 2.15 -12.38 -7.25
C GLN A 4 1.56 -10.99 -7.02
N VAL A 5 2.41 -10.05 -6.65
CA VAL A 5 2.07 -8.63 -6.57
C VAL A 5 1.96 -8.07 -7.99
N LYS A 6 0.76 -7.61 -8.37
CA LYS A 6 0.46 -7.04 -9.70
C LYS A 6 0.11 -5.55 -9.64
N PHE A 7 -0.28 -5.06 -8.46
CA PHE A 7 -0.61 -3.64 -8.30
C PHE A 7 0.64 -2.75 -8.34
N ARG A 8 0.43 -1.52 -8.75
CA ARG A 8 1.44 -0.46 -8.85
C ARG A 8 1.12 0.73 -7.95
N LEU A 9 -0.13 0.88 -7.56
CA LEU A 9 -0.60 1.90 -6.63
C LEU A 9 -1.25 1.23 -5.42
N TYR A 10 -0.79 1.59 -4.23
CA TYR A 10 -1.25 1.06 -2.95
C TYR A 10 -1.90 2.17 -2.14
N LEU A 11 -3.23 2.20 -2.11
CA LEU A 11 -4.01 3.18 -1.36
C LEU A 11 -4.20 2.69 0.08
N ILE A 12 -3.73 3.49 1.03
CA ILE A 12 -3.84 3.20 2.47
C ILE A 12 -4.93 4.09 3.05
N THR A 13 -5.90 3.50 3.75
CA THR A 13 -7.01 4.25 4.33
C THR A 13 -6.59 5.07 5.53
N ASP A 14 -7.20 6.22 5.66
CA ASP A 14 -7.29 7.07 6.84
C ASP A 14 -8.63 7.82 6.73
N ARG A 15 -9.66 7.36 7.45
CA ARG A 15 -10.99 7.95 7.38
C ARG A 15 -11.02 9.40 7.86
N LYS A 16 -10.05 9.78 8.71
CA LYS A 16 -9.92 11.16 9.20
C LYS A 16 -9.36 12.12 8.16
N ALA A 17 -8.70 11.61 7.13
CA ALA A 17 -8.18 12.41 6.03
C ALA A 17 -9.23 12.65 4.93
N VAL A 18 -10.35 11.91 4.91
CA VAL A 18 -11.41 12.06 3.90
C VAL A 18 -12.11 13.42 4.08
N ARG A 19 -12.13 14.22 3.01
CA ARG A 19 -12.62 15.61 3.07
C ARG A 19 -14.13 15.74 2.87
N SER A 20 -14.76 14.81 2.15
CA SER A 20 -16.20 14.83 1.88
C SER A 20 -16.72 13.40 1.71
N GLY A 21 -17.94 13.17 2.18
CA GLY A 21 -18.55 11.85 2.16
C GLY A 21 -17.92 10.88 3.15
N SER A 22 -18.05 9.62 2.87
CA SER A 22 -17.51 8.51 3.67
C SER A 22 -16.23 7.94 3.06
N LEU A 23 -15.45 7.22 3.86
CA LEU A 23 -14.29 6.46 3.38
C LEU A 23 -14.68 5.48 2.26
N ILE A 24 -15.84 4.84 2.40
CA ILE A 24 -16.38 3.89 1.41
C ILE A 24 -16.58 4.57 0.06
N GLU A 25 -17.23 5.74 0.06
CA GLU A 25 -17.48 6.51 -1.18
C GLU A 25 -16.15 6.99 -1.81
N ALA A 26 -15.20 7.44 -1.00
CA ALA A 26 -13.88 7.86 -1.49
C ALA A 26 -13.11 6.68 -2.14
N CYS A 27 -13.12 5.51 -1.49
CA CYS A 27 -12.50 4.29 -2.03
C CYS A 27 -13.18 3.84 -3.33
N GLU A 28 -14.51 3.82 -3.37
CA GLU A 28 -15.24 3.42 -4.57
C GLU A 28 -15.00 4.39 -5.73
N ALA A 29 -15.01 5.70 -5.48
CA ALA A 29 -14.73 6.72 -6.49
C ALA A 29 -13.30 6.57 -7.06
N ALA A 30 -12.30 6.33 -6.19
CA ALA A 30 -10.93 6.11 -6.63
C ALA A 30 -10.79 4.81 -7.45
N LEU A 31 -11.34 3.68 -7.00
CA LEU A 31 -11.24 2.40 -7.71
C LEU A 31 -11.98 2.41 -9.04
N ARG A 32 -13.17 3.04 -9.10
CA ARG A 32 -13.92 3.22 -10.35
C ARG A 32 -13.11 4.04 -11.36
N ALA A 33 -12.57 5.18 -10.93
CA ALA A 33 -11.77 6.04 -11.79
C ALA A 33 -10.44 5.40 -12.22
N ALA A 34 -9.86 4.52 -11.40
CA ALA A 34 -8.69 3.73 -11.77
C ALA A 34 -9.01 2.71 -12.87
N ALA A 35 -10.16 2.04 -12.77
CA ALA A 35 -10.59 1.04 -13.76
C ALA A 35 -10.84 1.63 -15.15
N ASP A 36 -11.12 2.95 -15.24
CA ASP A 36 -11.28 3.65 -16.54
C ASP A 36 -9.93 3.85 -17.27
N VAL A 37 -8.79 3.85 -16.55
CA VAL A 37 -7.48 4.29 -17.10
C VAL A 37 -6.37 3.25 -16.94
N ALA A 38 -6.60 2.17 -16.22
CA ALA A 38 -5.60 1.13 -15.97
C ALA A 38 -6.27 -0.26 -15.87
N PRO A 39 -5.53 -1.35 -16.13
CA PRO A 39 -6.03 -2.72 -15.95
C PRO A 39 -6.55 -2.97 -14.53
N LEU A 40 -7.58 -3.81 -14.39
CA LEU A 40 -8.08 -4.23 -13.09
C LEU A 40 -6.95 -4.85 -12.25
N GLY A 41 -6.94 -4.54 -10.96
CA GLY A 41 -5.87 -5.01 -10.04
C GLY A 41 -4.59 -4.16 -10.05
N THR A 42 -4.52 -3.08 -10.85
CA THR A 42 -3.40 -2.12 -10.80
C THR A 42 -3.38 -1.33 -9.48
N VAL A 43 -4.53 -1.17 -8.83
CA VAL A 43 -4.67 -0.51 -7.53
C VAL A 43 -5.03 -1.54 -6.48
N ALA A 44 -4.32 -1.52 -5.34
CA ALA A 44 -4.68 -2.26 -4.14
C ALA A 44 -5.11 -1.29 -3.03
N LEU A 45 -5.96 -1.76 -2.12
CA LEU A 45 -6.47 -1.00 -0.99
C LEU A 45 -6.02 -1.64 0.33
N GLN A 46 -5.42 -0.85 1.24
CA GLN A 46 -5.13 -1.24 2.61
C GLN A 46 -6.16 -0.62 3.57
N LEU A 47 -6.86 -1.44 4.32
CA LEU A 47 -7.63 -0.98 5.47
C LEU A 47 -6.69 -0.76 6.66
N ARG A 48 -6.51 0.51 7.07
CA ARG A 48 -5.64 0.92 8.17
C ARG A 48 -6.33 2.00 9.02
N GLU A 49 -7.23 1.56 9.90
CA GLU A 49 -7.95 2.41 10.85
C GLU A 49 -7.61 1.95 12.27
N LYS A 50 -6.51 2.49 12.82
CA LYS A 50 -5.90 2.00 14.07
C LYS A 50 -6.73 2.24 15.33
N ASP A 51 -7.69 3.13 15.28
CA ASP A 51 -8.54 3.54 16.39
C ASP A 51 -9.94 2.91 16.38
N LEU A 52 -10.22 2.03 15.43
CA LEU A 52 -11.42 1.20 15.42
C LEU A 52 -11.19 -0.07 16.25
N ASP A 53 -12.26 -0.53 16.92
CA ASP A 53 -12.26 -1.82 17.57
C ASP A 53 -12.32 -3.00 16.54
N ALA A 54 -12.21 -4.23 17.03
CA ALA A 54 -12.19 -5.40 16.17
C ALA A 54 -13.47 -5.60 15.35
N ARG A 55 -14.63 -5.30 15.94
CA ARG A 55 -15.93 -5.41 15.27
C ARG A 55 -16.05 -4.37 14.15
N GLU A 56 -15.78 -3.13 14.47
CA GLU A 56 -15.82 -2.01 13.52
C GLU A 56 -14.86 -2.24 12.35
N GLN A 57 -13.63 -2.71 12.64
CA GLN A 57 -12.67 -3.06 11.59
C GLN A 57 -13.15 -4.19 10.69
N TYR A 58 -13.77 -5.23 11.26
CA TYR A 58 -14.31 -6.35 10.51
C TYR A 58 -15.48 -5.92 9.61
N GLU A 59 -16.44 -5.17 10.17
CA GLU A 59 -17.58 -4.65 9.39
C GLU A 59 -17.13 -3.76 8.24
N LEU A 60 -16.15 -2.88 8.49
CA LEU A 60 -15.55 -2.03 7.46
C LEU A 60 -14.79 -2.86 6.42
N ALA A 61 -14.04 -3.89 6.83
CA ALA A 61 -13.34 -4.80 5.93
C ALA A 61 -14.32 -5.53 5.00
N CYS A 62 -15.45 -6.02 5.50
CA CYS A 62 -16.48 -6.66 4.68
C CYS A 62 -17.05 -5.70 3.62
N ARG A 63 -17.39 -4.46 4.00
CA ARG A 63 -17.86 -3.44 3.06
C ARG A 63 -16.81 -3.08 2.00
N LEU A 64 -15.55 -2.95 2.38
CA LEU A 64 -14.46 -2.70 1.44
C LEU A 64 -14.21 -3.93 0.54
N ARG A 65 -14.38 -5.16 1.05
CA ARG A 65 -14.27 -6.38 0.24
C ARG A 65 -15.28 -6.41 -0.91
N GLU A 66 -16.52 -6.00 -0.64
CA GLU A 66 -17.56 -5.91 -1.68
C GLU A 66 -17.15 -4.95 -2.80
N ILE A 67 -16.62 -3.78 -2.45
CA ILE A 67 -16.18 -2.77 -3.41
C ILE A 67 -14.95 -3.28 -4.18
N THR A 68 -13.92 -3.71 -3.47
CA THR A 68 -12.67 -4.13 -4.10
C THR A 68 -12.85 -5.31 -5.05
N SER A 69 -13.79 -6.21 -4.75
CA SER A 69 -14.14 -7.34 -5.64
C SER A 69 -14.69 -6.88 -6.99
N ARG A 70 -15.51 -5.82 -7.01
CA ARG A 70 -16.09 -5.27 -8.25
C ARG A 70 -15.02 -4.72 -9.20
N PHE A 71 -13.89 -4.24 -8.67
CA PHE A 71 -12.80 -3.65 -9.44
C PHE A 71 -11.55 -4.54 -9.52
N GLY A 72 -11.64 -5.80 -9.06
CA GLY A 72 -10.49 -6.71 -9.03
C GLY A 72 -9.31 -6.19 -8.20
N ALA A 73 -9.55 -5.23 -7.31
CA ALA A 73 -8.52 -4.61 -6.47
C ALA A 73 -8.20 -5.51 -5.27
N PRO A 74 -6.93 -5.83 -4.99
CA PRO A 74 -6.58 -6.53 -3.76
C PRO A 74 -6.95 -5.72 -2.52
N LEU A 75 -7.61 -6.37 -1.54
CA LEU A 75 -7.85 -5.83 -0.21
C LEU A 75 -6.81 -6.39 0.75
N ILE A 76 -6.08 -5.51 1.42
CA ILE A 76 -5.05 -5.83 2.39
C ILE A 76 -5.48 -5.26 3.76
N ILE A 77 -5.37 -6.05 4.82
CA ILE A 77 -5.70 -5.61 6.18
C ILE A 77 -4.42 -5.25 6.93
N ASN A 78 -4.39 -4.08 7.56
CA ASN A 78 -3.25 -3.69 8.39
C ASN A 78 -3.21 -4.54 9.66
N GLU A 79 -2.11 -5.27 9.88
CA GLU A 79 -1.75 -5.99 11.11
C GLU A 79 -2.67 -7.17 11.50
N ARG A 80 -3.96 -7.03 11.39
CA ARG A 80 -4.99 -7.97 11.89
C ARG A 80 -5.19 -9.16 10.94
N VAL A 81 -4.38 -10.21 11.15
CA VAL A 81 -4.45 -11.48 10.40
C VAL A 81 -5.81 -12.16 10.54
N ASP A 82 -6.38 -12.14 11.73
CA ASP A 82 -7.71 -12.67 12.04
C ASP A 82 -8.81 -12.00 11.22
N ILE A 83 -8.81 -10.68 11.14
CA ILE A 83 -9.76 -9.91 10.31
C ILE A 83 -9.53 -10.18 8.82
N ALA A 84 -8.28 -10.29 8.40
CA ALA A 84 -7.99 -10.62 7.00
C ALA A 84 -8.56 -11.98 6.58
N ILE A 85 -8.49 -12.97 7.46
CA ILE A 85 -9.08 -14.30 7.23
C ILE A 85 -10.61 -14.20 7.22
N ALA A 86 -11.20 -13.57 8.25
CA ALA A 86 -12.63 -13.51 8.44
C ALA A 86 -13.36 -12.71 7.32
N ALA A 87 -12.76 -11.62 6.85
CA ALA A 87 -13.30 -10.79 5.76
C ALA A 87 -12.90 -11.29 4.35
N ASN A 88 -12.23 -12.43 4.25
CA ASN A 88 -11.68 -12.98 3.01
C ASN A 88 -10.87 -11.93 2.22
N ALA A 89 -10.00 -11.20 2.92
CA ALA A 89 -9.09 -10.25 2.30
C ALA A 89 -7.97 -10.97 1.53
N ASP A 90 -7.35 -10.27 0.59
CA ASP A 90 -6.27 -10.80 -0.25
C ASP A 90 -4.93 -10.89 0.48
N GLY A 91 -4.81 -10.25 1.65
CA GLY A 91 -3.58 -10.32 2.45
C GLY A 91 -3.57 -9.42 3.68
N VAL A 92 -2.39 -9.30 4.26
CA VAL A 92 -2.09 -8.41 5.39
C VAL A 92 -0.91 -7.51 5.08
N HIS A 93 -0.86 -6.38 5.76
CA HIS A 93 0.33 -5.54 5.83
C HIS A 93 0.81 -5.46 7.28
N LEU A 94 2.04 -5.87 7.52
CA LEU A 94 2.64 -5.92 8.84
C LEU A 94 3.47 -4.65 9.10
N PRO A 95 3.10 -3.82 10.08
CA PRO A 95 3.96 -2.74 10.57
C PRO A 95 5.30 -3.29 11.07
N PHE A 96 6.33 -2.45 11.11
CA PHE A 96 7.68 -2.83 11.53
C PHE A 96 7.74 -3.52 12.90
N ALA A 97 6.93 -3.08 13.87
CA ALA A 97 6.87 -3.64 15.21
C ALA A 97 5.77 -4.70 15.41
N SER A 98 5.27 -5.30 14.34
CA SER A 98 4.21 -6.32 14.36
C SER A 98 4.80 -7.73 14.50
N MET A 99 3.93 -8.76 14.39
CA MET A 99 4.40 -10.14 14.27
C MET A 99 5.28 -10.29 13.02
N GLY A 100 6.30 -11.13 13.07
CA GLY A 100 7.16 -11.37 11.91
C GLY A 100 6.41 -12.02 10.73
N SER A 101 6.90 -11.75 9.52
CA SER A 101 6.31 -12.26 8.28
C SER A 101 6.19 -13.78 8.23
N GLY A 102 7.14 -14.50 8.84
CA GLY A 102 7.11 -15.96 8.95
C GLY A 102 5.94 -16.49 9.80
N ALA A 103 5.58 -15.81 10.90
CA ALA A 103 4.43 -16.18 11.73
C ALA A 103 3.11 -15.92 10.96
N ALA A 104 3.00 -14.77 10.31
CA ALA A 104 1.84 -14.45 9.47
C ALA A 104 1.67 -15.45 8.32
N ARG A 105 2.77 -15.88 7.68
CA ARG A 105 2.75 -16.86 6.59
C ARG A 105 2.20 -18.22 7.03
N LYS A 106 2.53 -18.67 8.23
CA LYS A 106 1.97 -19.92 8.79
C LYS A 106 0.45 -19.86 8.94
N LEU A 107 -0.09 -18.70 9.27
CA LEU A 107 -1.54 -18.51 9.45
C LEU A 107 -2.28 -18.30 8.12
N LEU A 108 -1.67 -17.58 7.18
CA LEU A 108 -2.31 -17.16 5.92
C LEU A 108 -2.13 -18.17 4.77
N GLY A 109 -1.16 -19.09 4.88
CA GLY A 109 -0.78 -19.95 3.76
C GLY A 109 -0.16 -19.16 2.60
N ASP A 110 -0.02 -19.78 1.42
CA ASP A 110 0.62 -19.19 0.23
C ASP A 110 -0.32 -18.34 -0.63
N ASP A 111 -1.62 -18.46 -0.42
CA ASP A 111 -2.63 -17.83 -1.27
C ASP A 111 -2.89 -16.36 -0.96
N ARG A 112 -2.41 -15.88 0.20
CA ARG A 112 -2.57 -14.49 0.63
C ARG A 112 -1.27 -13.73 0.63
N LEU A 113 -1.36 -12.44 0.29
CA LEU A 113 -0.22 -11.52 0.25
C LEU A 113 0.19 -11.09 1.66
N ILE A 114 1.49 -10.96 1.87
CA ILE A 114 2.08 -10.34 3.06
C ILE A 114 2.93 -9.16 2.62
N GLY A 115 2.50 -7.95 2.97
CA GLY A 115 3.29 -6.73 2.88
C GLY A 115 3.97 -6.43 4.21
N VAL A 116 5.11 -5.80 4.19
CA VAL A 116 5.87 -5.38 5.37
C VAL A 116 6.29 -3.91 5.28
N SER A 117 6.29 -3.19 6.40
CA SER A 117 6.91 -1.87 6.49
C SER A 117 8.41 -2.01 6.72
N THR A 118 9.22 -1.25 5.98
CA THR A 118 10.68 -1.20 6.11
C THR A 118 11.16 0.24 6.17
N HIS A 119 12.21 0.50 6.96
CA HIS A 119 12.75 1.83 7.18
C HIS A 119 14.25 1.92 6.85
N SER A 120 14.86 0.80 6.44
CA SER A 120 16.27 0.77 6.08
C SER A 120 16.54 -0.32 5.02
N GLU A 121 17.70 -0.24 4.36
CA GLU A 121 18.14 -1.33 3.47
C GLU A 121 18.34 -2.66 4.21
N PRO A 122 18.92 -2.71 5.42
CA PRO A 122 18.99 -3.94 6.20
C PRO A 122 17.64 -4.60 6.44
N ASP A 123 16.56 -3.84 6.68
CA ASP A 123 15.21 -4.40 6.86
C ASP A 123 14.74 -5.09 5.57
N VAL A 124 14.92 -4.43 4.41
CA VAL A 124 14.56 -5.01 3.11
C VAL A 124 15.36 -6.27 2.82
N VAL A 125 16.67 -6.26 3.14
CA VAL A 125 17.55 -7.43 2.98
C VAL A 125 17.09 -8.58 3.85
N ALA A 126 16.74 -8.33 5.11
CA ALA A 126 16.26 -9.34 6.04
C ALA A 126 15.00 -10.02 5.51
N GLU A 127 13.95 -9.23 5.20
CA GLU A 127 12.69 -9.76 4.68
C GLU A 127 12.85 -10.48 3.33
N SER A 128 13.74 -9.97 2.45
CA SER A 128 14.04 -10.62 1.17
C SER A 128 14.73 -11.98 1.34
N ARG A 129 15.58 -12.12 2.37
CA ARG A 129 16.27 -13.39 2.69
C ARG A 129 15.36 -14.40 3.35
N GLU A 130 14.54 -13.96 4.31
CA GLU A 130 13.55 -14.81 4.97
C GLU A 130 12.52 -15.34 3.97
N GLY A 131 12.19 -14.54 2.97
CA GLY A 131 11.34 -14.95 1.87
C GLY A 131 9.88 -15.21 2.25
N HIS A 132 9.38 -14.65 3.36
CA HIS A 132 7.99 -14.80 3.80
C HIS A 132 7.08 -13.66 3.34
N ALA A 133 7.61 -12.45 3.20
CA ALA A 133 6.91 -11.31 2.65
C ALA A 133 6.81 -11.39 1.11
N ASP A 134 5.78 -10.78 0.53
CA ASP A 134 5.55 -10.68 -0.91
C ASP A 134 5.89 -9.28 -1.43
N PHE A 135 5.87 -8.26 -0.57
CA PHE A 135 6.30 -6.89 -0.90
C PHE A 135 6.69 -6.11 0.34
N ALA A 136 7.52 -5.08 0.15
CA ALA A 136 7.89 -4.11 1.16
C ALA A 136 7.34 -2.71 0.82
N VAL A 137 6.99 -1.95 1.86
CA VAL A 137 6.72 -0.52 1.78
C VAL A 137 7.86 0.20 2.48
N PHE A 138 8.68 0.92 1.71
CA PHE A 138 9.84 1.67 2.19
C PHE A 138 9.47 3.14 2.43
N GLY A 139 9.80 3.66 3.60
CA GLY A 139 9.55 5.07 3.89
C GLY A 139 9.67 5.47 5.36
N PRO A 140 9.50 6.78 5.64
CA PRO A 140 9.01 7.83 4.73
C PRO A 140 10.10 8.34 3.76
N VAL A 141 9.75 8.48 2.47
CA VAL A 141 10.68 8.97 1.43
C VAL A 141 10.77 10.48 1.43
N TYR A 142 9.64 11.17 1.59
CA TYR A 142 9.58 12.62 1.70
C TYR A 142 8.85 13.02 2.98
N GLU A 143 9.03 14.28 3.39
CA GLU A 143 8.26 14.86 4.50
C GLU A 143 6.76 14.59 4.28
N PRO A 144 6.06 14.07 5.31
CA PRO A 144 4.63 13.80 5.23
C PRO A 144 3.86 15.09 4.90
N LEU A 145 2.81 14.97 4.10
CA LEU A 145 1.89 16.07 3.80
C LEU A 145 1.00 16.43 5.01
N SER A 146 0.94 15.56 6.00
CA SER A 146 0.26 15.77 7.29
C SER A 146 1.28 16.15 8.36
N LYS A 147 0.80 16.80 9.45
CA LYS A 147 1.65 17.20 10.59
C LYS A 147 2.18 16.03 11.44
N ALA A 148 1.85 14.77 11.09
CA ALA A 148 2.29 13.61 11.83
C ALA A 148 3.76 13.28 11.50
N SER A 149 4.61 13.24 12.51
CA SER A 149 5.99 12.75 12.35
C SER A 149 6.00 11.21 12.27
N TYR A 150 6.58 10.68 11.21
CA TYR A 150 6.69 9.22 10.97
C TYR A 150 8.15 8.74 10.99
N GLY A 151 9.01 9.35 11.79
CA GLY A 151 10.42 8.99 11.87
C GLY A 151 11.31 9.78 10.92
N THR A 152 12.53 9.29 10.68
CA THR A 152 13.52 9.93 9.82
C THR A 152 13.13 9.80 8.36
N VAL A 153 13.17 10.92 7.63
CA VAL A 153 12.94 10.93 6.17
C VAL A 153 14.19 10.41 5.47
N HIS A 154 14.03 9.42 4.60
CA HIS A 154 15.15 8.74 3.91
C HIS A 154 15.59 9.45 2.63
N GLY A 155 14.69 10.17 1.98
CA GLY A 155 14.95 10.79 0.68
C GLY A 155 14.80 9.83 -0.51
N PRO A 156 14.64 10.40 -1.73
CA PRO A 156 14.50 9.62 -2.96
C PRO A 156 15.74 8.81 -3.31
N ASP A 157 16.94 9.34 -3.05
CA ASP A 157 18.21 8.67 -3.40
C ASP A 157 18.40 7.37 -2.61
N ASP A 158 18.07 7.37 -1.33
CA ASP A 158 18.10 6.16 -0.49
C ASP A 158 17.12 5.11 -1.00
N LEU A 159 15.88 5.51 -1.29
CA LEU A 159 14.87 4.60 -1.88
C LEU A 159 15.41 3.97 -3.18
N LEU A 160 15.90 4.79 -4.11
CA LEU A 160 16.35 4.34 -5.42
C LEU A 160 17.57 3.42 -5.30
N ARG A 161 18.48 3.71 -4.36
CA ARG A 161 19.63 2.84 -4.04
C ARG A 161 19.16 1.47 -3.55
N VAL A 162 18.21 1.44 -2.62
CA VAL A 162 17.60 0.21 -2.10
C VAL A 162 16.92 -0.58 -3.20
N CYS A 163 16.13 0.07 -4.07
CA CYS A 163 15.48 -0.58 -5.19
C CYS A 163 16.49 -1.21 -6.16
N LYS A 164 17.60 -0.50 -6.46
CA LYS A 164 18.68 -0.97 -7.37
C LYS A 164 19.48 -2.14 -6.82
N ALA A 165 19.57 -2.31 -5.52
CA ALA A 165 20.38 -3.36 -4.87
C ALA A 165 19.96 -4.80 -5.22
N GLY A 166 18.94 -4.97 -6.08
CA GLY A 166 18.58 -6.27 -6.68
C GLY A 166 17.84 -7.20 -5.73
N HIS A 167 17.13 -6.65 -4.77
CA HIS A 167 16.27 -7.44 -3.89
C HIS A 167 15.15 -8.11 -4.71
N ARG A 168 14.83 -9.36 -4.34
CA ARG A 168 13.71 -10.09 -4.97
C ARG A 168 12.35 -9.59 -4.48
N LEU A 169 12.32 -8.79 -3.43
CA LEU A 169 11.11 -8.26 -2.80
C LEU A 169 10.64 -7.01 -3.55
N PRO A 170 9.43 -6.98 -4.11
CA PRO A 170 8.82 -5.78 -4.68
C PRO A 170 8.78 -4.63 -3.67
N ILE A 171 9.25 -3.43 -4.06
CA ILE A 171 9.35 -2.27 -3.16
C ILE A 171 8.39 -1.19 -3.61
N PHE A 172 7.63 -0.66 -2.64
CA PHE A 172 6.71 0.48 -2.80
C PHE A 172 7.23 1.67 -2.00
N ALA A 173 7.24 2.85 -2.61
CA ALA A 173 7.62 4.09 -1.94
C ALA A 173 6.44 4.67 -1.14
N LEU A 174 6.65 5.04 0.13
CA LEU A 174 5.66 5.68 0.98
C LEU A 174 6.25 6.95 1.64
N GLY A 175 5.41 7.93 1.90
CA GLY A 175 5.73 9.15 2.64
C GLY A 175 5.85 10.36 1.73
N GLY A 176 4.93 11.33 1.91
CA GLY A 176 4.87 12.57 1.16
C GLY A 176 4.76 12.43 -0.36
N ILE A 177 4.26 11.32 -0.86
CA ILE A 177 4.17 11.02 -2.30
C ILE A 177 3.04 11.83 -2.94
N THR A 178 3.39 12.56 -4.03
CA THR A 178 2.48 13.28 -4.91
C THR A 178 2.65 12.79 -6.36
N PRO A 179 1.77 13.12 -7.31
CA PRO A 179 1.98 12.79 -8.71
C PRO A 179 3.31 13.31 -9.28
N GLU A 180 3.71 14.54 -8.92
CA GLU A 180 4.95 15.16 -9.37
C GLU A 180 6.18 14.42 -8.84
N ARG A 181 6.20 14.10 -7.54
CA ARG A 181 7.25 13.30 -6.91
C ARG A 181 7.30 11.88 -7.47
N THR A 182 6.14 11.30 -7.78
CA THR A 182 6.05 9.99 -8.45
C THR A 182 6.72 10.05 -9.82
N ALA A 183 6.38 11.05 -10.64
CA ALA A 183 7.01 11.21 -11.95
C ALA A 183 8.53 11.40 -11.86
N GLN A 184 9.02 12.14 -10.86
CA GLN A 184 10.45 12.31 -10.60
C GLN A 184 11.14 10.99 -10.25
N LEU A 185 10.53 10.17 -9.38
CA LEU A 185 11.06 8.86 -8.99
C LEU A 185 11.19 7.94 -10.21
N TYR A 186 10.17 7.87 -11.07
CA TYR A 186 10.20 7.00 -12.26
C TYR A 186 11.07 7.56 -13.40
N ALA A 187 11.32 8.87 -13.43
CA ALA A 187 12.23 9.49 -14.41
C ALA A 187 13.71 9.20 -14.10
N ALA A 188 14.05 8.89 -12.86
CA ALA A 188 15.41 8.50 -12.47
C ALA A 188 15.78 7.15 -13.10
N PRO A 189 17.06 6.94 -13.50
CA PRO A 189 17.52 5.67 -14.10
C PRO A 189 17.21 4.44 -13.24
N GLU A 190 17.32 4.57 -11.92
CA GLU A 190 17.02 3.52 -10.95
C GLU A 190 15.52 3.34 -10.69
N GLY A 191 14.68 4.30 -11.09
CA GLY A 191 13.22 4.23 -10.95
C GLY A 191 12.58 3.02 -11.61
N ARG A 192 13.24 2.42 -12.60
CA ARG A 192 12.82 1.16 -13.24
C ARG A 192 12.76 -0.03 -12.27
N TYR A 193 13.46 0.03 -11.15
CA TYR A 193 13.46 -1.01 -10.10
C TYR A 193 12.38 -0.79 -9.05
N LEU A 194 11.74 0.39 -9.02
CA LEU A 194 10.64 0.70 -8.12
C LEU A 194 9.36 0.00 -8.60
N THR A 195 8.79 -0.86 -7.75
CA THR A 195 7.59 -1.61 -8.11
C THR A 195 6.36 -0.72 -8.16
N GLY A 196 6.19 0.16 -7.18
CA GLY A 196 5.00 1.00 -7.10
C GLY A 196 5.07 2.07 -6.03
N ILE A 197 3.94 2.73 -5.84
CA ILE A 197 3.76 3.83 -4.91
C ILE A 197 2.69 3.46 -3.88
N ALA A 198 2.93 3.79 -2.62
CA ALA A 198 1.95 3.74 -1.54
C ALA A 198 1.60 5.17 -1.09
N THR A 199 0.32 5.43 -0.84
CA THR A 199 -0.15 6.74 -0.39
C THR A 199 -1.30 6.64 0.59
N ILE A 200 -1.35 7.55 1.56
CA ILE A 200 -2.46 7.69 2.52
C ILE A 200 -3.36 8.85 2.06
N GLY A 201 -2.93 10.08 2.20
CA GLY A 201 -3.75 11.27 2.01
C GLY A 201 -3.80 11.82 0.58
N SER A 202 -2.81 11.52 -0.27
CA SER A 202 -2.70 12.14 -1.61
C SER A 202 -3.82 11.74 -2.57
N VAL A 203 -4.49 10.61 -2.34
CA VAL A 203 -5.65 10.17 -3.14
C VAL A 203 -6.92 10.23 -2.32
N LEU A 204 -7.04 9.42 -1.26
CA LEU A 204 -8.30 9.34 -0.49
C LEU A 204 -8.62 10.61 0.29
N GLY A 205 -7.61 11.41 0.66
CA GLY A 205 -7.76 12.72 1.29
C GLY A 205 -7.87 13.90 0.32
N ALA A 206 -7.86 13.66 -0.99
CA ALA A 206 -8.04 14.71 -1.98
C ALA A 206 -9.49 15.20 -2.05
N SER A 207 -9.71 16.42 -2.54
CA SER A 207 -11.07 16.93 -2.80
C SER A 207 -11.83 16.10 -3.84
N SER A 208 -11.11 15.47 -4.77
CA SER A 208 -11.62 14.49 -5.73
C SER A 208 -10.71 13.27 -5.79
N PRO A 209 -11.01 12.19 -5.06
CA PRO A 209 -10.26 10.94 -5.13
C PRO A 209 -10.15 10.36 -6.55
N ALA A 210 -11.20 10.52 -7.34
CA ALA A 210 -11.24 10.10 -8.75
C ALA A 210 -10.21 10.83 -9.63
N THR A 211 -10.06 12.14 -9.44
CA THR A 211 -9.05 12.93 -10.19
C THR A 211 -7.64 12.61 -9.68
N ALA A 212 -7.48 12.51 -8.37
CA ALA A 212 -6.18 12.25 -7.76
C ALA A 212 -5.62 10.87 -8.13
N VAL A 213 -6.45 9.81 -8.18
CA VAL A 213 -6.00 8.47 -8.57
C VAL A 213 -5.56 8.43 -10.04
N ARG A 214 -6.28 9.12 -10.95
CA ARG A 214 -5.88 9.22 -12.36
C ARG A 214 -4.53 9.92 -12.52
N ALA A 215 -4.32 11.04 -11.81
CA ALA A 215 -3.06 11.76 -11.81
C ALA A 215 -1.90 10.90 -11.31
N MET A 216 -2.13 10.14 -10.21
CA MET A 216 -1.13 9.24 -9.65
C MET A 216 -0.79 8.09 -10.61
N LEU A 217 -1.79 7.45 -11.22
CA LEU A 217 -1.58 6.36 -12.20
C LEU A 217 -0.88 6.86 -13.48
N SER A 218 -1.18 8.08 -13.92
CA SER A 218 -0.48 8.69 -15.06
C SER A 218 1.01 8.95 -14.77
N ALA A 219 1.37 9.19 -13.53
CA ALA A 219 2.75 9.39 -13.11
C ALA A 219 3.54 8.07 -12.91
N ILE A 220 2.85 6.94 -12.75
CA ILE A 220 3.42 5.58 -12.65
C ILE A 220 3.56 5.03 -14.08
N ARG A 221 4.73 5.15 -14.68
CA ARG A 221 5.00 4.70 -16.06
C ARG A 221 5.77 3.38 -16.11
#